data_67d3250368b1de581317bfcd94c12bb4
#
_entry.id   67d3250368b1de581317bfcd94c12bb4
#
_cell.length_a   1.000
_cell.length_b   1.000
_cell.length_c   1.000
_cell.angle_alpha   90.00
_cell.angle_beta   90.00
_cell.angle_gamma   90.00
#
_symmetry.space_group_name_H-M   'P 1'
#
loop_
_entity.id
_entity.type
_entity.pdbx_description
1 polymer ?
#
loop_
_entity_poly.entity_id
_entity_poly.type
_entity_poly.pdbx_seq_one_letter_code
_entity_poly.pdbx_strand_id
1 'polypeptide(L)'
;MKITICGSMYFAKEMLETKAKLEEMGHVISVPSDIYDCLKKPELSMDLEHCFKTNVQKECFDSIVKNDAILVLNYKKNGIEGYVGGATLMEIGIAQAMNKKIFFIYPPPKVEDLRYSIEIQLAKPIILNGNLNLLK
;
A
#
# COMPACT_ATOMS: atom_id res chain seq x y z
N MET A 1 -0.89 8.33 -14.31
CA MET A 1 -1.37 6.95 -14.04
C MET A 1 -2.46 6.93 -13.00
N LYS A 2 -3.25 5.88 -13.00
CA LYS A 2 -4.20 5.58 -11.93
C LYS A 2 -3.52 4.63 -10.93
N ILE A 3 -3.39 5.05 -9.69
CA ILE A 3 -2.57 4.36 -8.68
C ILE A 3 -3.39 4.09 -7.42
N THR A 4 -3.33 2.87 -6.91
CA THR A 4 -3.85 2.53 -5.59
C THR A 4 -2.72 2.60 -4.58
N ILE A 5 -2.89 3.36 -3.50
CA ILE A 5 -1.94 3.40 -2.40
C ILE A 5 -2.27 2.25 -1.45
N CYS A 6 -1.25 1.46 -1.11
CA CYS A 6 -1.33 0.31 -0.21
C CYS A 6 -0.38 0.51 0.97
N GLY A 7 -0.69 -0.10 2.09
CA GLY A 7 0.15 -0.04 3.28
C GLY A 7 -0.66 -0.17 4.57
N SER A 8 0.02 -0.14 5.70
CA SER A 8 -0.64 -0.16 7.00
C SER A 8 -1.49 1.10 7.18
N MET A 9 -2.70 0.95 7.74
CA MET A 9 -3.55 2.09 8.05
C MET A 9 -3.00 2.97 9.17
N TYR A 10 -1.97 2.52 9.87
CA TYR A 10 -1.21 3.39 10.78
C TYR A 10 -0.49 4.51 10.03
N PHE A 11 -0.33 4.38 8.72
CA PHE A 11 0.24 5.41 7.84
C PHE A 11 -0.83 6.22 7.10
N ALA A 12 -2.06 6.28 7.61
CA ALA A 12 -3.16 7.01 6.97
C ALA A 12 -2.79 8.47 6.68
N LYS A 13 -2.09 9.13 7.59
CA LYS A 13 -1.62 10.50 7.39
C LYS A 13 -0.68 10.60 6.19
N GLU A 14 0.31 9.71 6.13
CA GLU A 14 1.29 9.67 5.05
C GLU A 14 0.64 9.28 3.72
N MET A 15 -0.39 8.43 3.75
CA MET A 15 -1.18 8.10 2.56
C MET A 15 -1.86 9.34 1.99
N LEU A 16 -2.48 10.15 2.84
CA LEU A 16 -3.17 11.37 2.41
C LEU A 16 -2.19 12.43 1.89
N GLU A 17 -1.04 12.59 2.54
CA GLU A 17 0.01 13.49 2.09
C GLU A 17 0.58 13.05 0.73
N THR A 18 0.82 11.74 0.56
CA THR A 18 1.30 11.18 -0.69
C THR A 18 0.28 11.33 -1.80
N LYS A 19 -1.00 11.09 -1.49
CA LYS A 19 -2.11 11.28 -2.44
C LYS A 19 -2.09 12.71 -2.98
N ALA A 20 -2.03 13.71 -2.10
CA ALA A 20 -2.03 15.11 -2.51
C ALA A 20 -0.85 15.43 -3.45
N LYS A 21 0.36 14.97 -3.12
CA LYS A 21 1.54 15.18 -3.96
C LYS A 21 1.42 14.53 -5.34
N LEU A 22 0.93 13.30 -5.37
CA LEU A 22 0.79 12.58 -6.64
C LEU A 22 -0.32 13.18 -7.52
N GLU A 23 -1.39 13.68 -6.92
CA GLU A 23 -2.46 14.38 -7.67
C GLU A 23 -1.94 15.69 -8.27
N GLU A 24 -1.10 16.43 -7.55
CA GLU A 24 -0.43 17.62 -8.08
C GLU A 24 0.47 17.27 -9.28
N MET A 25 1.00 16.05 -9.32
CA MET A 25 1.81 15.56 -10.44
C MET A 25 0.96 15.00 -11.60
N GLY A 26 -0.37 15.07 -11.49
CA GLY A 26 -1.28 14.65 -12.55
C GLY A 26 -1.76 13.20 -12.50
N HIS A 27 -1.48 12.49 -11.40
CA HIS A 27 -1.96 11.11 -11.22
C HIS A 27 -3.36 11.08 -10.60
N VAL A 28 -4.08 9.99 -10.82
CA VAL A 28 -5.37 9.71 -10.17
C VAL A 28 -5.13 8.68 -9.07
N ILE A 29 -5.43 9.03 -7.83
CA ILE A 29 -5.04 8.23 -6.67
C ILE A 29 -6.26 7.69 -5.93
N SER A 30 -6.23 6.38 -5.65
CA SER A 30 -7.21 5.71 -4.82
C SER A 30 -6.58 5.34 -3.48
N VAL A 31 -7.31 5.63 -2.40
CA VAL A 31 -6.96 5.22 -1.03
C VAL A 31 -8.15 4.49 -0.43
N PRO A 32 -7.97 3.73 0.68
CA PRO A 32 -9.10 3.06 1.33
C PRO A 32 -10.19 4.06 1.73
N SER A 33 -11.47 3.69 1.53
CA SER A 33 -12.60 4.57 1.80
C SER A 33 -12.75 4.94 3.27
N ASP A 34 -12.25 4.10 4.19
CA ASP A 34 -12.28 4.35 5.64
C ASP A 34 -11.04 5.09 6.16
N ILE A 35 -10.26 5.70 5.26
CA ILE A 35 -8.97 6.30 5.63
C ILE A 35 -9.11 7.39 6.70
N TYR A 36 -10.16 8.20 6.65
CA TYR A 36 -10.37 9.25 7.66
C TYR A 36 -10.74 8.68 9.02
N ASP A 37 -11.47 7.57 9.05
CA ASP A 37 -11.76 6.85 10.30
C ASP A 37 -10.49 6.26 10.90
N CYS A 38 -9.66 5.64 10.07
CA CYS A 38 -8.37 5.08 10.48
C CYS A 38 -7.36 6.15 10.86
N LEU A 39 -7.46 7.36 10.28
CA LEU A 39 -6.61 8.50 10.66
C LEU A 39 -6.83 8.86 12.13
N LYS A 40 -8.10 8.82 12.57
CA LYS A 40 -8.48 9.09 13.96
C LYS A 40 -8.24 7.91 14.88
N LYS A 41 -8.43 6.69 14.37
CA LYS A 41 -8.39 5.44 15.15
C LYS A 41 -7.77 4.32 14.30
N PRO A 42 -6.41 4.28 14.21
CA PRO A 42 -5.71 3.32 13.34
C PRO A 42 -6.01 1.85 13.62
N GLU A 43 -6.34 1.51 14.86
CA GLU A 43 -6.68 0.15 15.29
C GLU A 43 -7.96 -0.40 14.66
N LEU A 44 -8.75 0.44 13.98
CA LEU A 44 -9.91 -0.04 13.20
C LEU A 44 -9.50 -1.03 12.12
N SER A 45 -8.30 -0.93 11.61
CA SER A 45 -7.77 -1.87 10.61
C SER A 45 -7.61 -3.29 11.17
N MET A 46 -7.62 -3.45 12.49
CA MET A 46 -7.52 -4.73 13.19
C MET A 46 -8.85 -5.14 13.84
N ASP A 47 -9.90 -4.36 13.66
CA ASP A 47 -11.24 -4.62 14.20
C ASP A 47 -12.04 -5.39 13.15
N LEU A 48 -12.28 -6.69 13.40
CA LEU A 48 -12.96 -7.55 12.45
C LEU A 48 -14.38 -7.07 12.13
N GLU A 49 -15.12 -6.56 13.14
CA GLU A 49 -16.47 -6.05 12.93
C GLU A 49 -16.47 -4.87 11.95
N HIS A 50 -15.56 -3.91 12.16
CA HIS A 50 -15.38 -2.77 11.26
C HIS A 50 -15.02 -3.24 9.84
N CYS A 51 -14.06 -4.17 9.74
CA CYS A 51 -13.59 -4.68 8.45
C CYS A 51 -14.70 -5.42 7.69
N PHE A 52 -15.52 -6.21 8.38
CA PHE A 52 -16.68 -6.87 7.76
C PHE A 52 -17.74 -5.87 7.32
N LYS A 53 -18.03 -4.88 8.15
CA LYS A 53 -19.07 -3.88 7.88
C LYS A 53 -18.71 -3.01 6.68
N THR A 54 -17.47 -2.57 6.60
CA THR A 54 -17.00 -1.69 5.51
C THR A 54 -16.67 -2.44 4.24
N ASN A 55 -16.29 -3.71 4.36
CA ASN A 55 -15.78 -4.53 3.25
C ASN A 55 -14.63 -3.84 2.51
N VAL A 56 -13.83 -3.06 3.22
CA VAL A 56 -12.75 -2.23 2.64
C VAL A 56 -11.69 -3.07 1.94
N GLN A 57 -11.42 -4.28 2.43
CA GLN A 57 -10.46 -5.17 1.79
C GLN A 57 -10.84 -5.47 0.34
N LYS A 58 -12.09 -5.89 0.10
CA LYS A 58 -12.59 -6.17 -1.25
C LYS A 58 -12.57 -4.92 -2.12
N GLU A 59 -12.96 -3.78 -1.56
CA GLU A 59 -12.92 -2.48 -2.25
C GLU A 59 -11.51 -2.14 -2.72
N CYS A 60 -10.51 -2.36 -1.87
CA CYS A 60 -9.10 -2.11 -2.24
C CYS A 60 -8.66 -3.06 -3.36
N PHE A 61 -9.05 -4.33 -3.30
CA PHE A 61 -8.75 -5.29 -4.37
C PHE A 61 -9.36 -4.84 -5.70
N ASP A 62 -10.62 -4.42 -5.68
CA ASP A 62 -11.31 -3.94 -6.89
C ASP A 62 -10.64 -2.69 -7.45
N SER A 63 -10.16 -1.81 -6.59
CA SER A 63 -9.39 -0.61 -6.96
C SER A 63 -8.11 -1.00 -7.71
N ILE A 64 -7.38 -2.00 -7.20
CA ILE A 64 -6.14 -2.47 -7.84
C ILE A 64 -6.43 -3.00 -9.24
N VAL A 65 -7.50 -3.78 -9.39
CA VAL A 65 -7.88 -4.35 -10.69
C VAL A 65 -8.18 -3.24 -11.72
N LYS A 66 -8.79 -2.14 -11.29
CA LYS A 66 -9.17 -1.02 -12.17
C LYS A 66 -8.03 -0.06 -12.46
N ASN A 67 -7.01 0.00 -11.60
CA ASN A 67 -5.94 0.97 -11.71
C ASN A 67 -4.72 0.39 -12.45
N ASP A 68 -3.75 1.26 -12.77
CA ASP A 68 -2.56 0.87 -13.55
C ASP A 68 -1.43 0.33 -12.68
N ALA A 69 -1.40 0.76 -11.42
CA ALA A 69 -0.29 0.50 -10.53
C ALA A 69 -0.73 0.51 -9.06
N ILE A 70 0.12 -0.05 -8.21
CA ILE A 70 0.06 0.17 -6.77
C ILE A 70 1.32 0.89 -6.30
N LEU A 71 1.17 1.70 -5.26
CA LEU A 71 2.29 2.28 -4.51
C LEU A 71 2.19 1.81 -3.07
N VAL A 72 3.15 1.01 -2.65
CA VAL A 72 3.22 0.50 -1.28
C VAL A 72 4.03 1.46 -0.42
N LEU A 73 3.40 1.98 0.64
CA LEU A 73 4.07 2.83 1.63
C LEU A 73 4.60 1.94 2.75
N ASN A 74 5.77 1.38 2.51
CA ASN A 74 6.41 0.42 3.43
C ASN A 74 7.40 1.12 4.37
N TYR A 75 6.87 2.04 5.19
CA TYR A 75 7.65 2.68 6.25
C TYR A 75 7.98 1.69 7.36
N LYS A 76 8.95 2.04 8.19
CA LYS A 76 9.32 1.24 9.36
C LYS A 76 8.12 1.08 10.30
N LYS A 77 7.86 -0.14 10.72
CA LYS A 77 6.81 -0.47 11.70
C LYS A 77 7.22 -1.71 12.48
N ASN A 78 6.87 -1.76 13.77
CA ASN A 78 7.20 -2.90 14.63
C ASN A 78 8.69 -3.24 14.65
N GLY A 79 9.58 -2.23 14.51
CA GLY A 79 11.02 -2.44 14.44
C GLY A 79 11.53 -2.99 13.13
N ILE A 80 10.68 -3.13 12.11
CA ILE A 80 11.05 -3.71 10.82
C ILE A 80 11.09 -2.61 9.75
N GLU A 81 12.28 -2.40 9.17
CA GLU A 81 12.44 -1.49 8.03
C GLU A 81 11.76 -2.08 6.80
N GLY A 82 11.01 -1.24 6.08
CA GLY A 82 10.30 -1.69 4.88
C GLY A 82 9.09 -2.58 5.14
N TYR A 83 8.50 -2.47 6.34
CA TYR A 83 7.41 -3.34 6.79
C TYR A 83 6.26 -3.46 5.79
N VAL A 84 5.81 -4.70 5.57
CA VAL A 84 4.63 -5.04 4.77
C VAL A 84 3.76 -5.99 5.61
N GLY A 85 2.52 -5.60 5.88
CA GLY A 85 1.56 -6.42 6.60
C GLY A 85 0.83 -7.42 5.70
N GLY A 86 0.00 -8.27 6.32
CA GLY A 86 -0.72 -9.33 5.60
C GLY A 86 -1.66 -8.83 4.51
N ALA A 87 -2.45 -7.78 4.79
CA ALA A 87 -3.37 -7.21 3.80
C ALA A 87 -2.60 -6.64 2.60
N THR A 88 -1.50 -5.92 2.87
CA THR A 88 -0.67 -5.36 1.82
C THR A 88 0.02 -6.45 0.99
N LEU A 89 0.43 -7.55 1.63
CA LEU A 89 1.00 -8.70 0.90
C LEU A 89 -0.02 -9.28 -0.09
N MET A 90 -1.28 -9.42 0.31
CA MET A 90 -2.34 -9.88 -0.58
C MET A 90 -2.55 -8.92 -1.74
N GLU A 91 -2.51 -7.62 -1.49
CA GLU A 91 -2.64 -6.59 -2.52
C GLU A 91 -1.49 -6.63 -3.53
N ILE A 92 -0.27 -6.86 -3.06
CA ILE A 92 0.90 -7.08 -3.92
C ILE A 92 0.70 -8.30 -4.82
N GLY A 93 0.17 -9.39 -4.27
CA GLY A 93 -0.12 -10.61 -5.03
C GLY A 93 -1.13 -10.37 -6.13
N ILE A 94 -2.18 -9.62 -5.86
CA ILE A 94 -3.20 -9.28 -6.87
C ILE A 94 -2.58 -8.41 -7.96
N ALA A 95 -1.81 -7.40 -7.59
CA ALA A 95 -1.15 -6.52 -8.54
C ALA A 95 -0.22 -7.31 -9.47
N GLN A 96 0.56 -8.23 -8.91
CA GLN A 96 1.43 -9.09 -9.69
C GLN A 96 0.65 -9.98 -10.66
N ALA A 97 -0.41 -10.65 -10.18
CA ALA A 97 -1.23 -11.53 -11.00
C ALA A 97 -1.93 -10.78 -12.14
N MET A 98 -2.27 -9.51 -11.92
CA MET A 98 -2.95 -8.66 -12.90
C MET A 98 -1.97 -7.84 -13.76
N ASN A 99 -0.68 -8.10 -13.65
CA ASN A 99 0.37 -7.40 -14.40
C ASN A 99 0.36 -5.88 -14.19
N LYS A 100 0.04 -5.44 -12.99
CA LYS A 100 0.12 -4.02 -12.62
C LYS A 100 1.54 -3.64 -12.26
N LYS A 101 1.90 -2.37 -12.43
CA LYS A 101 3.17 -1.86 -11.92
C LYS A 101 3.13 -1.84 -10.40
N ILE A 102 4.22 -2.25 -9.76
CA ILE A 102 4.35 -2.30 -8.31
C ILE A 102 5.48 -1.38 -7.89
N PHE A 103 5.15 -0.30 -7.20
CA PHE A 103 6.12 0.65 -6.67
C PHE A 103 6.17 0.52 -5.15
N PHE A 104 7.37 0.60 -4.60
CA PHE A 104 7.61 0.66 -3.15
C PHE A 104 8.30 1.97 -2.82
N ILE A 105 7.85 2.64 -1.76
CA ILE A 105 8.49 3.88 -1.34
C ILE A 105 9.92 3.62 -0.84
N TYR A 106 10.18 2.48 -0.19
CA TYR A 106 11.47 2.05 0.30
C TYR A 106 11.75 0.59 -0.05
N PRO A 107 13.00 0.11 0.08
CA PRO A 107 13.31 -1.30 -0.21
C PRO A 107 12.46 -2.27 0.63
N PRO A 108 12.19 -3.47 0.11
CA PRO A 108 11.52 -4.52 0.88
C PRO A 108 12.25 -4.84 2.18
N PRO A 109 11.56 -5.39 3.20
CA PRO A 109 12.23 -5.76 4.44
C PRO A 109 13.24 -6.89 4.20
N LYS A 110 14.18 -7.05 5.13
CA LYS A 110 15.10 -8.19 5.11
C LYS A 110 14.36 -9.48 5.40
N VAL A 111 14.77 -10.56 4.78
CA VAL A 111 14.16 -11.90 5.00
C VAL A 111 14.28 -12.31 6.48
N GLU A 112 15.38 -11.95 7.15
CA GLU A 112 15.57 -12.22 8.58
C GLU A 112 14.52 -11.54 9.45
N ASP A 113 14.04 -10.37 9.03
CA ASP A 113 13.06 -9.59 9.79
C ASP A 113 11.62 -9.97 9.43
N LEU A 114 11.38 -10.36 8.19
CA LEU A 114 10.07 -10.68 7.69
C LEU A 114 10.17 -11.77 6.62
N ARG A 115 9.86 -12.99 7.00
CA ARG A 115 10.11 -14.17 6.16
C ARG A 115 9.46 -14.09 4.77
N TYR A 116 8.24 -13.56 4.68
CA TYR A 116 7.57 -13.44 3.38
C TYR A 116 8.11 -12.30 2.50
N SER A 117 9.23 -11.67 2.91
CA SER A 117 9.95 -10.76 2.02
C SER A 117 10.44 -11.46 0.76
N ILE A 118 10.60 -12.80 0.79
CA ILE A 118 10.92 -13.59 -0.40
C ILE A 118 9.84 -13.38 -1.47
N GLU A 119 8.58 -13.54 -1.10
CA GLU A 119 7.44 -13.37 -2.02
C GLU A 119 7.35 -11.94 -2.52
N ILE A 120 7.63 -10.97 -1.66
CA ILE A 120 7.65 -9.54 -2.02
C ILE A 120 8.73 -9.27 -3.07
N GLN A 121 9.94 -9.79 -2.86
CA GLN A 121 11.05 -9.59 -3.78
C GLN A 121 10.79 -10.28 -5.13
N LEU A 122 10.11 -11.42 -5.13
CA LEU A 122 9.72 -12.11 -6.36
C LEU A 122 8.73 -11.31 -7.19
N ALA A 123 7.97 -10.41 -6.57
CA ALA A 123 7.08 -9.48 -7.29
C ALA A 123 7.87 -8.37 -8.01
N LYS A 124 9.16 -8.26 -7.78
CA LYS A 124 10.09 -7.31 -8.42
C LYS A 124 9.60 -5.86 -8.34
N PRO A 125 9.36 -5.33 -7.13
CA PRO A 125 8.88 -3.96 -7.00
C PRO A 125 9.93 -2.95 -7.47
N ILE A 126 9.44 -1.83 -8.01
CA ILE A 126 10.28 -0.69 -8.38
C ILE A 126 10.45 0.18 -7.14
N ILE A 127 11.69 0.35 -6.69
CA ILE A 127 11.99 1.05 -5.43
C ILE A 127 12.21 2.53 -5.71
N LEU A 128 11.45 3.39 -5.03
CA LEU A 128 11.52 4.84 -5.24
C LEU A 128 12.51 5.54 -4.32
N ASN A 129 12.94 4.91 -3.24
CA ASN A 129 13.82 5.51 -2.22
C ASN A 129 13.35 6.89 -1.76
N GLY A 130 12.03 7.03 -1.54
CA GLY A 130 11.41 8.26 -1.08
C GLY A 130 11.16 9.30 -2.18
N ASN A 131 11.58 9.05 -3.41
CA ASN A 131 11.46 10.01 -4.51
C ASN A 131 10.27 9.67 -5.42
N LEU A 132 9.16 10.37 -5.22
CA LEU A 132 7.94 10.17 -6.00
C LEU A 132 8.11 10.54 -7.49
N ASN A 133 9.11 11.34 -7.84
CA ASN A 133 9.36 11.70 -9.24
C ASN A 133 9.84 10.52 -10.09
N LEU A 134 10.28 9.43 -9.46
CA LEU A 134 10.68 8.22 -10.15
C LEU A 134 9.49 7.33 -10.56
N LEU A 135 8.29 7.69 -10.13
CA LEU A 135 7.07 6.96 -10.42
C LEU A 135 6.62 7.24 -11.86
N LYS A 136 6.72 6.23 -12.71
CA LYS A 136 6.40 6.35 -14.15
C LYS A 136 5.64 5.16 -14.69
#